data_590c0d6a6579dcef4c1638cba408248c
#
_entry.id   590c0d6a6579dcef4c1638cba408248c
#
_cell.length_a   1.000
_cell.length_b   1.000
_cell.length_c   1.000
_cell.angle_alpha   90.00
_cell.angle_beta   90.00
_cell.angle_gamma   90.00
#
_symmetry.space_group_name_H-M   'P 1'
#
loop_
_entity.id
_entity.type
_entity.pdbx_description
1 polymer ?
#
loop_
_entity_poly.entity_id
_entity_poly.type
_entity_poly.pdbx_seq_one_letter_code
_entity_poly.pdbx_strand_id
1 'polypeptide(L)'
;MTLIIDTASLIGGGILLLLVLAATLTDVFLRKSRRTENPLVAHEADKIKEMAEPSYDYPPVSIIVTPHDKAYELDQHLPLLLEQDYPAPFRIIVVFWRGESETDEVLKKYAANPHLYATYIPDSSRYMSRKKLAITVGEKAATTEWLLLTDVTCRPQSKYWLRAMARHATQERNLVIGHTRFDDDTPPFRRFLRSYTSLYLQQELARGTAYRCEGNALMLRRSEFEKRDGFRANLKYLRGEYDFIVNEYARPGATAFENSEDGTLLELCPTDKAWRNKLLYYMEDRRHMARTAAHRWRHNLAQTLLHLSVVALLASVLLGCLTARWILVAWAVLLLAATVGLRTWICLRALRSMDEDQPASRLFLYEMRLLWHYLAFHVRYHRANKDDFITHKI
;
A
#
# COMPACT_ATOMS: atom_id res chain seq x y z
N MET A 1 41.44 -14.23 33.35
CA MET A 1 40.83 -13.33 32.36
C MET A 1 40.40 -12.07 33.10
N THR A 2 41.20 -11.01 33.03
CA THR A 2 40.90 -9.73 33.73
C THR A 2 39.84 -8.97 32.92
N LEU A 3 38.70 -8.72 33.56
CA LEU A 3 37.67 -7.87 33.02
C LEU A 3 38.13 -6.40 33.10
N ILE A 4 38.66 -5.85 32.04
CA ILE A 4 39.10 -4.45 31.99
C ILE A 4 37.87 -3.59 31.69
N ILE A 5 37.38 -2.87 32.70
CA ILE A 5 36.43 -1.79 32.55
C ILE A 5 37.23 -0.51 32.34
N ASP A 6 37.40 -0.10 31.09
CA ASP A 6 38.04 1.15 30.75
C ASP A 6 37.00 2.20 30.28
N THR A 7 37.34 3.47 30.38
CA THR A 7 36.48 4.59 30.02
C THR A 7 36.05 4.52 28.54
N ALA A 8 36.90 4.03 27.64
CA ALA A 8 36.60 3.88 26.23
C ALA A 8 35.52 2.82 25.99
N SER A 9 35.55 1.69 26.73
CA SER A 9 34.50 0.66 26.65
C SER A 9 33.15 1.15 27.18
N LEU A 10 33.14 1.98 28.23
CA LEU A 10 31.92 2.59 28.77
C LEU A 10 31.31 3.60 27.77
N ILE A 11 32.14 4.50 27.23
CA ILE A 11 31.69 5.49 26.23
C ILE A 11 31.18 4.77 24.97
N GLY A 12 31.95 3.82 24.44
CA GLY A 12 31.56 3.00 23.28
C GLY A 12 30.25 2.26 23.51
N GLY A 13 30.08 1.62 24.66
CA GLY A 13 28.84 0.96 25.05
C GLY A 13 27.63 1.89 25.12
N GLY A 14 27.84 3.11 25.65
CA GLY A 14 26.80 4.15 25.68
C GLY A 14 26.38 4.61 24.28
N ILE A 15 27.33 4.83 23.38
CA ILE A 15 27.06 5.21 21.96
C ILE A 15 26.30 4.09 21.25
N LEU A 16 26.68 2.83 21.43
CA LEU A 16 25.99 1.68 20.85
C LEU A 16 24.54 1.60 21.33
N LEU A 17 24.30 1.80 22.62
CA LEU A 17 22.96 1.81 23.20
C LEU A 17 22.11 2.93 22.59
N LEU A 18 22.65 4.15 22.47
CA LEU A 18 21.94 5.28 21.87
C LEU A 18 21.59 5.02 20.38
N LEU A 19 22.50 4.42 19.62
CA LEU A 19 22.26 4.04 18.23
C LEU A 19 21.14 3.00 18.11
N VAL A 20 21.16 1.97 18.95
CA VAL A 20 20.11 0.92 18.97
C VAL A 20 18.75 1.52 19.34
N LEU A 21 18.72 2.40 20.34
CA LEU A 21 17.48 3.10 20.73
C LEU A 21 16.97 3.98 19.59
N ALA A 22 17.84 4.76 18.94
CA ALA A 22 17.45 5.60 17.80
C ALA A 22 16.91 4.77 16.62
N ALA A 23 17.59 3.65 16.30
CA ALA A 23 17.12 2.72 15.27
C ALA A 23 15.75 2.11 15.61
N THR A 24 15.51 1.76 16.88
CA THR A 24 14.24 1.19 17.33
C THR A 24 13.11 2.23 17.33
N LEU A 25 13.38 3.45 17.79
CA LEU A 25 12.39 4.54 17.81
C LEU A 25 11.96 5.02 16.41
N THR A 26 12.81 4.82 15.42
CA THR A 26 12.50 5.14 14.01
C THR A 26 11.87 3.98 13.24
N ASP A 27 11.68 2.82 13.88
CA ASP A 27 11.07 1.65 13.26
C ASP A 27 9.63 1.93 12.84
N VAL A 28 9.31 1.61 11.58
CA VAL A 28 7.97 1.73 11.01
C VAL A 28 6.97 0.84 11.76
N PHE A 29 7.38 -0.34 12.17
CA PHE A 29 6.51 -1.30 12.86
C PHE A 29 6.26 -0.96 14.34
N LEU A 30 7.03 -0.04 14.94
CA LEU A 30 6.84 0.35 16.33
C LEU A 30 5.45 0.94 16.60
N ARG A 31 4.93 1.68 15.62
CA ARG A 31 3.58 2.23 15.67
C ARG A 31 2.64 1.27 14.97
N LYS A 32 1.83 0.56 15.73
CA LYS A 32 0.77 -0.28 15.17
C LYS A 32 -0.08 0.49 14.17
N SER A 33 -0.51 -0.20 13.12
CA SER A 33 -1.72 0.20 12.42
C SER A 33 -2.85 0.31 13.44
N ARG A 34 -3.51 1.45 13.51
CA ARG A 34 -4.79 1.53 14.19
C ARG A 34 -5.78 0.87 13.25
N ARG A 35 -6.03 -0.42 13.46
CA ARG A 35 -7.10 -1.12 12.74
C ARG A 35 -8.38 -0.34 13.01
N THR A 36 -9.05 0.03 11.97
CA THR A 36 -10.38 0.62 12.10
C THR A 36 -11.27 -0.48 12.62
N GLU A 37 -11.76 -0.34 13.86
CA GLU A 37 -12.67 -1.33 14.44
C GLU A 37 -13.84 -1.51 13.49
N ASN A 38 -14.13 -2.76 13.16
CA ASN A 38 -15.25 -3.07 12.29
C ASN A 38 -16.51 -3.18 13.15
N PRO A 39 -17.41 -2.18 13.10
CA PRO A 39 -18.65 -2.27 13.85
C PRO A 39 -19.54 -3.44 13.38
N LEU A 40 -19.28 -4.00 12.19
CA LEU A 40 -20.08 -5.10 11.64
C LEU A 40 -19.73 -6.46 12.27
N VAL A 41 -18.45 -6.69 12.69
CA VAL A 41 -18.05 -7.92 13.41
C VAL A 41 -18.43 -7.86 14.88
N ALA A 42 -18.47 -6.68 15.48
CA ALA A 42 -18.96 -6.50 16.85
C ALA A 42 -20.43 -6.98 17.01
N HIS A 43 -21.24 -6.93 15.94
CA HIS A 43 -22.63 -7.36 15.95
C HIS A 43 -22.84 -8.88 16.01
N GLU A 44 -21.95 -9.70 15.52
CA GLU A 44 -22.09 -11.17 15.67
C GLU A 44 -21.73 -11.65 17.07
N ALA A 45 -20.84 -10.95 17.77
CA ALA A 45 -20.47 -11.26 19.16
C ALA A 45 -21.42 -10.63 20.20
N ASP A 46 -22.09 -9.53 19.88
CA ASP A 46 -22.95 -8.75 20.79
C ASP A 46 -24.46 -8.82 20.44
N LYS A 47 -24.97 -9.93 19.94
CA LYS A 47 -26.42 -10.15 19.81
C LYS A 47 -27.23 -10.01 21.14
N ILE A 48 -26.61 -9.49 22.19
CA ILE A 48 -27.23 -9.33 23.52
C ILE A 48 -27.39 -7.86 23.96
N LYS A 49 -26.86 -6.87 23.20
CA LYS A 49 -27.12 -5.48 23.50
C LYS A 49 -27.68 -4.74 22.30
N GLU A 50 -28.98 -4.54 22.33
CA GLU A 50 -29.73 -3.53 21.57
C GLU A 50 -29.16 -2.12 21.80
N MET A 51 -28.05 -1.78 21.18
CA MET A 51 -27.65 -0.41 20.95
C MET A 51 -27.69 -0.16 19.45
N ALA A 52 -28.50 0.79 19.03
CA ALA A 52 -28.68 1.20 17.66
C ALA A 52 -27.33 1.30 16.95
N GLU A 53 -27.19 0.61 15.77
CA GLU A 53 -26.07 0.84 14.85
C GLU A 53 -25.92 2.36 14.67
N PRO A 54 -24.69 2.91 14.72
CA PRO A 54 -24.51 4.26 14.25
C PRO A 54 -25.09 4.32 12.83
N SER A 55 -26.14 5.11 12.65
CA SER A 55 -26.79 5.29 11.34
C SER A 55 -25.78 5.93 10.40
N TYR A 56 -25.03 5.12 9.66
CA TYR A 56 -24.21 5.61 8.57
C TYR A 56 -25.14 5.97 7.41
N ASP A 57 -25.09 7.21 6.98
CA ASP A 57 -25.72 7.65 5.75
C ASP A 57 -24.82 7.22 4.57
N TYR A 58 -25.06 5.99 4.08
CA TYR A 58 -24.26 5.42 2.98
C TYR A 58 -24.61 6.09 1.64
N PRO A 59 -23.67 6.77 0.98
CA PRO A 59 -23.93 7.43 -0.28
C PRO A 59 -23.99 6.43 -1.45
N PRO A 60 -24.66 6.75 -2.56
CA PRO A 60 -24.53 6.00 -3.80
C PRO A 60 -23.08 5.97 -4.30
N VAL A 61 -22.62 4.81 -4.83
CA VAL A 61 -21.23 4.59 -5.26
C VAL A 61 -21.16 4.00 -6.67
N SER A 62 -20.22 4.49 -7.49
CA SER A 62 -19.82 3.85 -8.75
C SER A 62 -18.46 3.20 -8.58
N ILE A 63 -18.40 1.87 -8.76
CA ILE A 63 -17.16 1.10 -8.73
C ILE A 63 -16.63 1.04 -10.16
N ILE A 64 -15.43 1.55 -10.42
CA ILE A 64 -14.79 1.54 -11.74
C ILE A 64 -13.76 0.42 -11.79
N VAL A 65 -13.93 -0.51 -12.73
CA VAL A 65 -13.05 -1.63 -13.00
C VAL A 65 -12.54 -1.52 -14.44
N THR A 66 -11.22 -1.65 -14.61
CA THR A 66 -10.57 -1.45 -15.91
C THR A 66 -9.78 -2.70 -16.30
N PRO A 67 -10.45 -3.77 -16.78
CA PRO A 67 -9.77 -4.93 -17.31
C PRO A 67 -9.00 -4.57 -18.59
N HIS A 68 -7.85 -5.19 -18.79
CA HIS A 68 -7.12 -5.12 -20.04
C HIS A 68 -6.34 -6.42 -20.19
N ASP A 69 -6.73 -7.20 -21.20
CA ASP A 69 -6.20 -8.56 -21.44
C ASP A 69 -6.30 -9.47 -20.20
N LYS A 70 -7.40 -9.35 -19.42
CA LYS A 70 -7.63 -10.04 -18.15
C LYS A 70 -9.07 -10.51 -17.99
N ALA A 71 -9.60 -11.14 -19.04
CA ALA A 71 -10.94 -11.66 -19.05
C ALA A 71 -11.14 -12.78 -18.00
N TYR A 72 -10.12 -13.62 -17.78
CA TYR A 72 -10.16 -14.67 -16.78
C TYR A 72 -10.31 -14.11 -15.35
N GLU A 73 -9.47 -13.14 -14.97
CA GLU A 73 -9.56 -12.50 -13.65
C GLU A 73 -10.89 -11.74 -13.49
N LEU A 74 -11.40 -11.15 -14.56
CA LEU A 74 -12.71 -10.51 -14.55
C LEU A 74 -13.83 -11.51 -14.27
N ASP A 75 -13.82 -12.67 -14.92
CA ASP A 75 -14.84 -13.72 -14.74
C ASP A 75 -14.85 -14.26 -13.30
N GLN A 76 -13.68 -14.34 -12.66
CA GLN A 76 -13.56 -14.81 -11.29
C GLN A 76 -13.95 -13.75 -10.24
N HIS A 77 -13.68 -12.46 -10.49
CA HIS A 77 -13.81 -11.44 -9.45
C HIS A 77 -15.04 -10.54 -9.60
N LEU A 78 -15.61 -10.42 -10.82
CA LEU A 78 -16.80 -9.62 -11.05
C LEU A 78 -18.01 -10.09 -10.21
N PRO A 79 -18.30 -11.39 -10.06
CA PRO A 79 -19.38 -11.85 -9.18
C PRO A 79 -19.25 -11.33 -7.75
N LEU A 80 -18.03 -11.34 -7.18
CA LEU A 80 -17.77 -10.87 -5.82
C LEU A 80 -18.03 -9.37 -5.63
N LEU A 81 -17.88 -8.59 -6.70
CA LEU A 81 -18.23 -7.17 -6.71
C LEU A 81 -19.74 -6.97 -6.88
N LEU A 82 -20.41 -7.81 -7.69
CA LEU A 82 -21.86 -7.74 -7.92
C LEU A 82 -22.68 -8.17 -6.70
N GLU A 83 -22.12 -9.06 -5.85
CA GLU A 83 -22.73 -9.60 -4.64
C GLU A 83 -22.45 -8.78 -3.37
N GLN A 84 -21.94 -7.57 -3.51
CA GLN A 84 -21.68 -6.71 -2.35
C GLN A 84 -22.99 -6.37 -1.62
N ASP A 85 -22.99 -6.59 -0.31
CA ASP A 85 -24.08 -6.19 0.57
C ASP A 85 -23.93 -4.71 0.93
N TYR A 86 -24.66 -3.85 0.22
CA TYR A 86 -24.58 -2.40 0.36
C TYR A 86 -25.97 -1.77 0.45
N PRO A 87 -26.27 -0.93 1.47
CA PRO A 87 -27.64 -0.44 1.72
C PRO A 87 -28.08 0.68 0.79
N ALA A 88 -27.16 1.31 0.04
CA ALA A 88 -27.49 2.37 -0.93
C ALA A 88 -27.28 1.88 -2.37
N PRO A 89 -27.79 2.61 -3.38
CA PRO A 89 -27.56 2.24 -4.77
C PRO A 89 -26.07 2.21 -5.12
N PHE A 90 -25.63 1.16 -5.81
CA PHE A 90 -24.29 1.11 -6.38
C PHE A 90 -24.30 0.55 -7.80
N ARG A 91 -23.26 0.89 -8.57
CA ARG A 91 -23.09 0.41 -9.94
C ARG A 91 -21.63 0.06 -10.18
N ILE A 92 -21.38 -1.05 -10.86
CA ILE A 92 -20.06 -1.46 -11.33
C ILE A 92 -19.94 -1.04 -12.78
N ILE A 93 -18.98 -0.17 -13.06
CA ILE A 93 -18.68 0.34 -14.38
C ILE A 93 -17.42 -0.36 -14.88
N VAL A 94 -17.59 -1.30 -15.80
CA VAL A 94 -16.48 -2.00 -16.43
C VAL A 94 -16.12 -1.28 -17.72
N VAL A 95 -14.88 -0.78 -17.79
CA VAL A 95 -14.37 -0.06 -18.96
C VAL A 95 -13.28 -0.91 -19.61
N PHE A 96 -13.56 -1.40 -20.82
CA PHE A 96 -12.66 -2.29 -21.55
C PHE A 96 -12.36 -1.76 -22.96
N TRP A 97 -11.46 -2.39 -23.70
CA TRP A 97 -11.08 -1.98 -25.03
C TRP A 97 -12.02 -2.58 -26.09
N ARG A 98 -12.43 -1.80 -27.07
CA ARG A 98 -13.16 -2.35 -28.21
C ARG A 98 -12.28 -3.38 -28.92
N GLY A 99 -12.76 -4.61 -29.11
CA GLY A 99 -12.00 -5.71 -29.69
C GLY A 99 -11.48 -6.75 -28.69
N GLU A 100 -11.59 -6.51 -27.37
CA GLU A 100 -11.39 -7.54 -26.36
C GLU A 100 -12.59 -8.49 -26.30
N SER A 101 -12.67 -9.44 -27.25
CA SER A 101 -13.80 -10.37 -27.37
C SER A 101 -14.04 -11.23 -26.13
N GLU A 102 -12.97 -11.71 -25.48
CA GLU A 102 -13.06 -12.51 -24.26
C GLU A 102 -13.66 -11.71 -23.10
N THR A 103 -13.27 -10.45 -22.92
CA THR A 103 -13.85 -9.54 -21.93
C THR A 103 -15.34 -9.29 -22.21
N ASP A 104 -15.71 -9.09 -23.48
CA ASP A 104 -17.11 -8.90 -23.89
C ASP A 104 -17.96 -10.14 -23.63
N GLU A 105 -17.44 -11.36 -23.88
CA GLU A 105 -18.12 -12.61 -23.56
C GLU A 105 -18.37 -12.78 -22.05
N VAL A 106 -17.39 -12.43 -21.20
CA VAL A 106 -17.58 -12.45 -19.75
C VAL A 106 -18.70 -11.48 -19.35
N LEU A 107 -18.68 -10.25 -19.87
CA LEU A 107 -19.70 -9.23 -19.52
C LEU A 107 -21.10 -9.62 -19.96
N LYS A 108 -21.27 -10.32 -21.09
CA LYS A 108 -22.56 -10.84 -21.55
C LYS A 108 -23.20 -11.82 -20.58
N LYS A 109 -22.40 -12.63 -19.83
CA LYS A 109 -22.93 -13.55 -18.81
C LYS A 109 -23.71 -12.78 -17.72
N TYR A 110 -23.29 -11.56 -17.41
CA TYR A 110 -23.85 -10.73 -16.34
C TYR A 110 -24.70 -9.55 -16.84
N ALA A 111 -25.00 -9.48 -18.14
CA ALA A 111 -25.66 -8.34 -18.76
C ALA A 111 -27.07 -8.02 -18.17
N ALA A 112 -27.73 -9.01 -17.59
CA ALA A 112 -29.03 -8.84 -16.92
C ALA A 112 -28.91 -8.29 -15.49
N ASN A 113 -27.69 -8.18 -14.92
CA ASN A 113 -27.53 -7.70 -13.56
C ASN A 113 -27.68 -6.16 -13.50
N PRO A 114 -28.61 -5.62 -12.68
CA PRO A 114 -28.88 -4.19 -12.62
C PRO A 114 -27.71 -3.35 -12.11
N HIS A 115 -26.76 -3.95 -11.40
CA HIS A 115 -25.57 -3.28 -10.90
C HIS A 115 -24.45 -3.16 -11.93
N LEU A 116 -24.52 -3.88 -13.07
CA LEU A 116 -23.48 -3.86 -14.09
C LEU A 116 -23.77 -2.82 -15.17
N TYR A 117 -22.75 -2.04 -15.49
CA TYR A 117 -22.70 -1.20 -16.67
C TYR A 117 -21.37 -1.40 -17.39
N ALA A 118 -21.41 -1.81 -18.65
CA ALA A 118 -20.23 -2.02 -19.47
C ALA A 118 -20.12 -0.91 -20.52
N THR A 119 -18.91 -0.37 -20.68
CA THR A 119 -18.59 0.59 -21.74
C THR A 119 -17.19 0.31 -22.27
N TYR A 120 -16.90 0.83 -23.46
CA TYR A 120 -15.62 0.54 -24.11
C TYR A 120 -14.91 1.80 -24.58
N ILE A 121 -13.60 1.67 -24.76
CA ILE A 121 -12.72 2.69 -25.29
C ILE A 121 -12.50 2.41 -26.79
N PRO A 122 -12.72 3.40 -27.69
CA PRO A 122 -12.43 3.24 -29.12
C PRO A 122 -10.92 3.06 -29.38
N ASP A 123 -10.57 2.28 -30.42
CA ASP A 123 -9.19 1.99 -30.80
C ASP A 123 -8.34 3.21 -31.21
N SER A 124 -9.00 4.33 -31.55
CA SER A 124 -8.34 5.56 -32.00
C SER A 124 -7.68 6.40 -30.89
N SER A 125 -7.83 6.00 -29.63
CA SER A 125 -7.36 6.78 -28.47
C SER A 125 -5.90 6.50 -28.16
N ARG A 126 -4.98 7.33 -28.67
CA ARG A 126 -3.51 7.09 -28.56
C ARG A 126 -2.77 7.99 -27.57
N TYR A 127 -3.41 9.00 -26.97
CA TYR A 127 -2.72 10.11 -26.29
C TYR A 127 -2.58 9.99 -24.77
N MET A 128 -3.11 8.95 -24.15
CA MET A 128 -3.10 8.76 -22.69
C MET A 128 -2.76 7.32 -22.33
N SER A 129 -2.25 7.09 -21.12
CA SER A 129 -2.14 5.72 -20.61
C SER A 129 -3.51 5.05 -20.66
N ARG A 130 -3.55 3.80 -21.13
CA ARG A 130 -4.80 3.04 -21.28
C ARG A 130 -5.63 3.03 -20.00
N LYS A 131 -4.97 2.83 -18.84
CA LYS A 131 -5.65 2.79 -17.54
C LYS A 131 -6.19 4.17 -17.12
N LYS A 132 -5.44 5.26 -17.34
CA LYS A 132 -5.94 6.62 -17.06
C LYS A 132 -7.14 6.97 -17.92
N LEU A 133 -7.08 6.60 -19.22
CA LEU A 133 -8.22 6.81 -20.13
C LEU A 133 -9.43 6.00 -19.70
N ALA A 134 -9.24 4.72 -19.34
CA ALA A 134 -10.33 3.87 -18.86
C ALA A 134 -10.98 4.44 -17.58
N ILE A 135 -10.17 4.91 -16.63
CA ILE A 135 -10.69 5.58 -15.41
C ILE A 135 -11.47 6.85 -15.79
N THR A 136 -10.97 7.66 -16.72
CA THR A 136 -11.67 8.89 -17.18
C THR A 136 -12.99 8.57 -17.88
N VAL A 137 -13.04 7.53 -18.72
CA VAL A 137 -14.29 7.08 -19.35
C VAL A 137 -15.27 6.55 -18.31
N GLY A 138 -14.79 5.77 -17.33
CA GLY A 138 -15.60 5.28 -16.23
C GLY A 138 -16.15 6.40 -15.34
N GLU A 139 -15.36 7.42 -15.06
CA GLU A 139 -15.79 8.63 -14.35
C GLU A 139 -16.89 9.36 -15.11
N LYS A 140 -16.76 9.55 -16.44
CA LYS A 140 -17.80 10.18 -17.27
C LYS A 140 -19.08 9.35 -17.36
N ALA A 141 -18.99 8.03 -17.25
CA ALA A 141 -20.14 7.13 -17.20
C ALA A 141 -20.81 7.08 -15.82
N ALA A 142 -20.12 7.50 -14.77
CA ALA A 142 -20.63 7.50 -13.41
C ALA A 142 -21.67 8.61 -13.19
N THR A 143 -22.71 8.27 -12.42
CA THR A 143 -23.78 9.20 -12.04
C THR A 143 -23.76 9.57 -10.55
N THR A 144 -22.84 8.96 -9.80
CA THR A 144 -22.71 9.14 -8.35
C THR A 144 -21.56 10.09 -8.00
N GLU A 145 -21.64 10.72 -6.83
CA GLU A 145 -20.57 11.60 -6.34
C GLU A 145 -19.33 10.81 -5.89
N TRP A 146 -19.53 9.59 -5.41
CA TRP A 146 -18.43 8.77 -4.94
C TRP A 146 -18.04 7.72 -5.99
N LEU A 147 -16.78 7.76 -6.38
CA LEU A 147 -16.13 6.79 -7.27
C LEU A 147 -15.22 5.88 -6.45
N LEU A 148 -15.30 4.57 -6.65
CA LEU A 148 -14.41 3.59 -6.06
C LEU A 148 -13.63 2.89 -7.16
N LEU A 149 -12.33 3.16 -7.23
CA LEU A 149 -11.42 2.58 -8.20
C LEU A 149 -10.83 1.28 -7.65
N THR A 150 -10.91 0.22 -8.45
CA THR A 150 -10.26 -1.05 -8.14
C THR A 150 -9.65 -1.69 -9.39
N ASP A 151 -8.84 -2.71 -9.21
CA ASP A 151 -8.23 -3.47 -10.32
C ASP A 151 -8.87 -4.84 -10.43
N VAL A 152 -8.99 -5.34 -11.65
CA VAL A 152 -9.53 -6.67 -11.93
C VAL A 152 -8.72 -7.81 -11.28
N THR A 153 -7.44 -7.58 -10.98
CA THR A 153 -6.60 -8.54 -10.25
C THR A 153 -6.86 -8.58 -8.75
N CYS A 154 -7.78 -7.75 -8.27
CA CYS A 154 -8.12 -7.65 -6.86
C CYS A 154 -9.52 -8.20 -6.62
N ARG A 155 -9.67 -8.92 -5.51
CA ARG A 155 -10.97 -9.42 -5.04
C ARG A 155 -11.25 -8.96 -3.62
N PRO A 156 -12.47 -8.55 -3.30
CA PRO A 156 -12.90 -8.34 -1.92
C PRO A 156 -12.78 -9.63 -1.11
N GLN A 157 -12.33 -9.54 0.13
CA GLN A 157 -12.35 -10.68 1.06
C GLN A 157 -13.72 -10.88 1.69
N SER A 158 -14.56 -9.84 1.70
CA SER A 158 -15.87 -9.83 2.33
C SER A 158 -16.93 -9.23 1.41
N LYS A 159 -18.16 -9.70 1.53
CA LYS A 159 -19.33 -9.06 0.91
C LYS A 159 -19.64 -7.66 1.49
N TYR A 160 -18.97 -7.28 2.55
CA TYR A 160 -19.12 -5.96 3.20
C TYR A 160 -18.01 -4.97 2.81
N TRP A 161 -17.16 -5.31 1.84
CA TRP A 161 -16.05 -4.45 1.43
C TRP A 161 -16.50 -3.04 1.01
N LEU A 162 -17.58 -2.96 0.23
CA LEU A 162 -18.12 -1.66 -0.20
C LEU A 162 -18.64 -0.85 1.01
N ARG A 163 -19.29 -1.49 1.99
CA ARG A 163 -19.71 -0.83 3.23
C ARG A 163 -18.50 -0.30 4.01
N ALA A 164 -17.48 -1.12 4.15
CA ALA A 164 -16.26 -0.75 4.89
C ALA A 164 -15.57 0.47 4.26
N MET A 165 -15.48 0.53 2.94
CA MET A 165 -14.95 1.70 2.23
C MET A 165 -15.86 2.92 2.39
N ALA A 166 -17.17 2.75 2.17
CA ALA A 166 -18.13 3.84 2.10
C ALA A 166 -18.48 4.45 3.46
N ARG A 167 -18.26 3.77 4.60
CA ARG A 167 -18.46 4.36 5.95
C ARG A 167 -17.59 5.60 6.20
N HIS A 168 -16.49 5.75 5.44
CA HIS A 168 -15.63 6.93 5.48
C HIS A 168 -16.07 8.04 4.53
N ALA A 169 -17.09 7.81 3.70
CA ALA A 169 -17.54 8.74 2.67
C ALA A 169 -18.43 9.84 3.24
N THR A 170 -17.92 10.62 4.18
CA THR A 170 -18.61 11.74 4.83
C THR A 170 -18.43 13.05 4.04
N GLN A 171 -19.18 14.10 4.43
CA GLN A 171 -19.06 15.41 3.78
C GLN A 171 -17.68 16.04 3.91
N GLU A 172 -16.96 15.74 5.00
CA GLU A 172 -15.64 16.28 5.31
C GLU A 172 -14.52 15.56 4.57
N ARG A 173 -14.80 14.38 4.02
CA ARG A 173 -13.81 13.53 3.35
C ARG A 173 -13.89 13.69 1.83
N ASN A 174 -12.71 13.62 1.21
CA ASN A 174 -12.61 13.62 -0.26
C ASN A 174 -11.94 12.39 -0.84
N LEU A 175 -11.17 11.66 -0.01
CA LEU A 175 -10.49 10.43 -0.39
C LEU A 175 -10.61 9.38 0.71
N VAL A 176 -10.73 8.11 0.29
CA VAL A 176 -10.58 6.94 1.16
C VAL A 176 -9.60 5.97 0.49
N ILE A 177 -8.52 5.65 1.18
CA ILE A 177 -7.51 4.70 0.72
C ILE A 177 -7.79 3.37 1.40
N GLY A 178 -8.07 2.32 0.63
CA GLY A 178 -8.30 0.98 1.15
C GLY A 178 -7.02 0.16 1.23
N HIS A 179 -6.95 -0.71 2.22
CA HIS A 179 -5.88 -1.67 2.36
C HIS A 179 -5.97 -2.75 1.29
N THR A 180 -4.81 -3.11 0.72
CA THR A 180 -4.68 -4.20 -0.23
C THR A 180 -3.50 -5.07 0.20
N ARG A 181 -3.72 -6.36 0.43
CA ARG A 181 -2.66 -7.33 0.65
C ARG A 181 -2.51 -8.25 -0.55
N PHE A 182 -1.38 -8.93 -0.66
CA PHE A 182 -1.20 -9.98 -1.65
C PHE A 182 -1.79 -11.31 -1.15
N ASP A 183 -2.15 -12.18 -2.08
CA ASP A 183 -2.50 -13.58 -1.80
C ASP A 183 -1.30 -14.36 -1.21
N ASP A 184 -1.59 -15.55 -0.68
CA ASP A 184 -0.61 -16.36 0.02
C ASP A 184 0.41 -17.03 -0.91
N ASP A 185 0.11 -17.11 -2.21
CA ASP A 185 1.01 -17.62 -3.25
C ASP A 185 2.13 -16.62 -3.58
N THR A 186 1.96 -15.37 -3.16
CA THR A 186 2.97 -14.33 -3.38
C THR A 186 4.21 -14.57 -2.51
N PRO A 187 5.43 -14.46 -3.07
CA PRO A 187 6.67 -14.64 -2.32
C PRO A 187 6.70 -13.83 -1.01
N PRO A 188 7.10 -14.43 0.13
CA PRO A 188 6.98 -13.81 1.46
C PRO A 188 7.61 -12.42 1.58
N PHE A 189 8.75 -12.18 0.92
CA PHE A 189 9.37 -10.85 0.94
C PHE A 189 8.52 -9.78 0.24
N ARG A 190 7.76 -10.13 -0.82
CA ARG A 190 6.87 -9.16 -1.50
C ARG A 190 5.66 -8.82 -0.61
N ARG A 191 5.11 -9.82 0.07
CA ARG A 191 4.04 -9.64 1.06
C ARG A 191 4.52 -8.74 2.21
N PHE A 192 5.71 -9.03 2.77
CA PHE A 192 6.34 -8.18 3.78
C PHE A 192 6.54 -6.74 3.29
N LEU A 193 7.07 -6.54 2.08
CA LEU A 193 7.29 -5.21 1.52
C LEU A 193 5.98 -4.43 1.32
N ARG A 194 4.90 -5.11 0.92
CA ARG A 194 3.56 -4.52 0.82
C ARG A 194 3.08 -4.02 2.18
N SER A 195 3.13 -4.86 3.20
CA SER A 195 2.69 -4.52 4.56
C SER A 195 3.54 -3.43 5.18
N TYR A 196 4.87 -3.48 5.01
CA TYR A 196 5.78 -2.42 5.41
C TYR A 196 5.41 -1.07 4.76
N THR A 197 5.19 -1.07 3.45
CA THR A 197 4.87 0.15 2.72
C THR A 197 3.49 0.69 3.12
N SER A 198 2.49 -0.17 3.23
CA SER A 198 1.14 0.20 3.66
C SER A 198 1.16 0.86 5.04
N LEU A 199 1.84 0.25 6.01
CA LEU A 199 1.97 0.80 7.36
C LEU A 199 2.71 2.15 7.38
N TYR A 200 3.78 2.26 6.58
CA TYR A 200 4.52 3.51 6.45
C TYR A 200 3.63 4.64 5.89
N LEU A 201 2.83 4.36 4.85
CA LEU A 201 1.92 5.34 4.25
C LEU A 201 0.78 5.74 5.19
N GLN A 202 0.26 4.80 6.01
CA GLN A 202 -0.70 5.13 7.06
C GLN A 202 -0.12 6.10 8.09
N GLN A 203 1.15 5.90 8.49
CA GLN A 203 1.82 6.82 9.40
C GLN A 203 2.07 8.20 8.79
N GLU A 204 2.38 8.26 7.49
CA GLU A 204 2.51 9.53 6.77
C GLU A 204 1.17 10.28 6.73
N LEU A 205 0.08 9.57 6.44
CA LEU A 205 -1.27 10.15 6.49
C LEU A 205 -1.62 10.68 7.89
N ALA A 206 -1.34 9.90 8.94
CA ALA A 206 -1.61 10.29 10.33
C ALA A 206 -0.82 11.53 10.79
N ARG A 207 0.31 11.84 10.14
CA ARG A 207 1.12 13.03 10.40
C ARG A 207 0.71 14.26 9.61
N GLY A 208 -0.10 14.10 8.57
CA GLY A 208 -0.50 15.21 7.72
C GLY A 208 -1.28 14.80 6.49
N THR A 209 -0.64 14.80 5.34
CA THR A 209 -1.29 14.52 4.05
C THR A 209 -0.79 13.23 3.45
N ALA A 210 -1.69 12.40 2.96
CA ALA A 210 -1.33 11.17 2.26
C ALA A 210 -0.38 11.45 1.09
N TYR A 211 0.63 10.61 0.94
CA TYR A 211 1.65 10.76 -0.11
C TYR A 211 1.24 10.02 -1.38
N ARG A 212 0.82 8.76 -1.27
CA ARG A 212 0.39 7.89 -2.38
C ARG A 212 -0.48 6.73 -1.88
N CYS A 213 -0.98 5.93 -2.80
CA CYS A 213 -1.68 4.68 -2.54
C CYS A 213 -0.81 3.50 -2.99
N GLU A 214 -0.52 2.56 -2.11
CA GLU A 214 0.21 1.33 -2.49
C GLU A 214 -0.68 0.29 -3.15
N GLY A 215 -1.96 0.27 -2.75
CA GLY A 215 -2.95 -0.71 -3.17
C GLY A 215 -3.81 -0.27 -4.35
N ASN A 216 -4.81 -1.09 -4.64
CA ASN A 216 -5.75 -0.91 -5.74
C ASN A 216 -7.18 -0.62 -5.24
N ALA A 217 -7.33 -0.05 -4.05
CA ALA A 217 -8.61 0.40 -3.49
C ALA A 217 -8.53 1.90 -3.20
N LEU A 218 -9.18 2.70 -4.00
CA LEU A 218 -9.19 4.15 -3.85
C LEU A 218 -10.58 4.70 -4.11
N MET A 219 -11.19 5.31 -3.09
CA MET A 219 -12.47 5.98 -3.22
C MET A 219 -12.27 7.49 -3.19
N LEU A 220 -12.92 8.22 -4.10
CA LEU A 220 -12.73 9.67 -4.26
C LEU A 220 -14.04 10.34 -4.69
N ARG A 221 -14.11 11.66 -4.42
CA ARG A 221 -15.22 12.48 -4.93
C ARG A 221 -15.05 12.78 -6.40
N ARG A 222 -16.10 12.51 -7.20
CA ARG A 222 -16.13 12.78 -8.62
C ARG A 222 -15.99 14.29 -8.92
N SER A 223 -16.70 15.12 -8.19
CA SER A 223 -16.65 16.58 -8.34
C SER A 223 -15.23 17.16 -8.14
N GLU A 224 -14.45 16.59 -7.21
CA GLU A 224 -13.04 16.98 -7.02
C GLU A 224 -12.17 16.56 -8.20
N PHE A 225 -12.41 15.37 -8.76
CA PHE A 225 -11.68 14.85 -9.91
C PHE A 225 -11.95 15.68 -11.16
N GLU A 226 -13.22 16.02 -11.43
CA GLU A 226 -13.63 16.89 -12.53
C GLU A 226 -13.07 18.29 -12.40
N LYS A 227 -13.16 18.91 -11.21
CA LYS A 227 -12.69 20.28 -10.95
C LYS A 227 -11.21 20.49 -11.26
N ARG A 228 -10.41 19.44 -11.21
CA ARG A 228 -8.97 19.47 -11.46
C ARG A 228 -8.59 18.84 -12.81
N ASP A 229 -9.55 18.69 -13.72
CA ASP A 229 -9.34 18.08 -15.03
C ASP A 229 -8.73 16.66 -14.99
N GLY A 230 -9.05 15.86 -13.96
CA GLY A 230 -8.67 14.47 -13.85
C GLY A 230 -7.15 14.24 -13.85
N PHE A 231 -6.65 13.58 -14.88
CA PHE A 231 -5.22 13.26 -15.04
C PHE A 231 -4.42 14.29 -15.84
N ARG A 232 -4.95 15.46 -16.15
CA ARG A 232 -4.32 16.45 -17.05
C ARG A 232 -2.88 16.75 -16.68
N ALA A 233 -2.57 16.93 -15.39
CA ALA A 233 -1.23 17.25 -14.90
C ALA A 233 -0.20 16.12 -15.10
N ASN A 234 -0.66 14.88 -15.28
CA ASN A 234 0.20 13.69 -15.32
C ASN A 234 -0.11 12.73 -16.48
N LEU A 235 -0.74 13.23 -17.56
CA LEU A 235 -1.13 12.45 -18.74
C LEU A 235 0.02 11.68 -19.38
N LYS A 236 1.20 12.30 -19.44
CA LYS A 236 2.37 11.73 -20.13
C LYS A 236 2.96 10.49 -19.43
N TYR A 237 2.71 10.28 -18.13
CA TYR A 237 3.25 9.14 -17.42
C TYR A 237 2.36 7.91 -17.62
N LEU A 238 2.98 6.76 -17.94
CA LEU A 238 2.27 5.52 -18.28
C LEU A 238 1.54 4.89 -17.11
N ARG A 239 2.03 5.05 -15.90
CA ARG A 239 1.54 4.39 -14.69
C ARG A 239 1.35 5.39 -13.54
N GLY A 240 1.06 4.85 -12.35
CA GLY A 240 0.93 5.65 -11.13
C GLY A 240 -0.44 6.32 -10.97
N GLU A 241 -1.48 5.81 -11.62
CA GLU A 241 -2.81 6.42 -11.66
C GLU A 241 -3.32 6.74 -10.27
N TYR A 242 -3.31 5.75 -9.37
CA TYR A 242 -3.78 5.92 -8.00
C TYR A 242 -2.83 6.78 -7.16
N ASP A 243 -1.52 6.61 -7.37
CA ASP A 243 -0.49 7.38 -6.67
C ASP A 243 -0.62 8.88 -7.00
N PHE A 244 -0.81 9.24 -8.27
CA PHE A 244 -1.01 10.63 -8.69
C PHE A 244 -2.32 11.20 -8.15
N ILE A 245 -3.43 10.43 -8.17
CA ILE A 245 -4.70 10.87 -7.59
C ILE A 245 -4.50 11.19 -6.10
N VAL A 246 -3.92 10.28 -5.31
CA VAL A 246 -3.69 10.54 -3.89
C VAL A 246 -2.74 11.72 -3.68
N ASN A 247 -1.65 11.80 -4.45
CA ASN A 247 -0.68 12.87 -4.30
C ASN A 247 -1.27 14.27 -4.59
N GLU A 248 -2.15 14.36 -5.58
CA GLU A 248 -2.75 15.62 -6.01
C GLU A 248 -3.98 16.01 -5.21
N TYR A 249 -4.86 15.03 -4.89
CA TYR A 249 -6.17 15.31 -4.31
C TYR A 249 -6.21 15.18 -2.78
N ALA A 250 -5.28 14.46 -2.15
CA ALA A 250 -5.27 14.32 -0.70
C ALA A 250 -5.12 15.67 0.02
N ARG A 251 -5.93 15.86 1.07
CA ARG A 251 -5.89 17.03 1.94
C ARG A 251 -5.70 16.61 3.39
N PRO A 252 -5.04 17.41 4.22
CA PRO A 252 -4.94 17.17 5.66
C PRO A 252 -6.33 17.02 6.26
N GLY A 253 -6.53 15.99 7.06
CA GLY A 253 -7.81 15.74 7.72
C GLY A 253 -8.96 15.24 6.83
N ALA A 254 -8.88 15.35 5.49
CA ALA A 254 -9.95 14.96 4.58
C ALA A 254 -9.71 13.58 3.90
N THR A 255 -8.59 12.93 4.17
CA THR A 255 -8.28 11.59 3.65
C THR A 255 -8.42 10.56 4.76
N ALA A 256 -9.17 9.49 4.51
CA ALA A 256 -9.29 8.35 5.42
C ALA A 256 -8.48 7.16 4.92
N PHE A 257 -8.17 6.24 5.82
CA PHE A 257 -7.58 4.95 5.49
C PHE A 257 -8.47 3.83 6.04
N GLU A 258 -8.90 2.93 5.16
CA GLU A 258 -9.69 1.75 5.51
C GLU A 258 -8.77 0.52 5.57
N ASN A 259 -8.67 -0.11 6.74
CA ASN A 259 -7.82 -1.27 6.99
C ASN A 259 -8.48 -2.35 7.87
N SER A 260 -9.81 -2.33 7.95
CA SER A 260 -10.53 -3.44 8.56
C SER A 260 -10.41 -4.71 7.72
N GLU A 261 -10.75 -5.83 8.30
CA GLU A 261 -10.79 -7.12 7.61
C GLU A 261 -11.75 -7.06 6.41
N ASP A 262 -12.99 -6.57 6.65
CA ASP A 262 -13.97 -6.42 5.58
C ASP A 262 -13.53 -5.43 4.50
N GLY A 263 -12.79 -4.37 4.88
CA GLY A 263 -12.29 -3.35 3.95
C GLY A 263 -11.08 -3.77 3.12
N THR A 264 -10.53 -4.96 3.36
CA THR A 264 -9.30 -5.42 2.71
C THR A 264 -9.59 -6.05 1.35
N LEU A 265 -8.82 -5.65 0.33
CA LEU A 265 -8.73 -6.31 -0.96
C LEU A 265 -7.56 -7.32 -0.98
N LEU A 266 -7.77 -8.43 -1.64
CA LEU A 266 -6.73 -9.41 -1.95
C LEU A 266 -6.28 -9.24 -3.40
N GLU A 267 -5.01 -8.90 -3.62
CA GLU A 267 -4.38 -8.80 -4.96
C GLU A 267 -3.70 -10.13 -5.29
N LEU A 268 -4.00 -10.67 -6.48
CA LEU A 268 -3.36 -11.89 -6.98
C LEU A 268 -1.84 -11.71 -7.11
N CYS A 269 -1.10 -12.82 -6.97
CA CYS A 269 0.35 -12.85 -7.13
C CYS A 269 0.79 -12.22 -8.46
N PRO A 270 1.51 -11.10 -8.45
CA PRO A 270 1.99 -10.49 -9.67
C PRO A 270 3.14 -11.31 -10.25
N THR A 271 3.16 -11.45 -11.58
CA THR A 271 4.34 -12.02 -12.27
C THR A 271 5.60 -11.23 -11.95
N ASP A 272 6.78 -11.86 -12.08
CA ASP A 272 8.06 -11.20 -11.83
C ASP A 272 8.28 -9.96 -12.72
N LYS A 273 7.78 -9.99 -13.94
CA LYS A 273 7.81 -8.86 -14.86
C LYS A 273 6.90 -7.71 -14.37
N ALA A 274 5.67 -8.03 -13.99
CA ALA A 274 4.72 -7.04 -13.48
C ALA A 274 5.24 -6.39 -12.19
N TRP A 275 5.77 -7.19 -11.27
CA TRP A 275 6.37 -6.71 -10.02
C TRP A 275 7.56 -5.77 -10.28
N ARG A 276 8.51 -6.16 -11.14
CA ARG A 276 9.65 -5.32 -11.49
C ARG A 276 9.22 -4.01 -12.14
N ASN A 277 8.29 -4.08 -13.09
CA ASN A 277 7.79 -2.91 -13.78
C ASN A 277 7.09 -1.95 -12.80
N LYS A 278 6.24 -2.44 -11.90
CA LYS A 278 5.58 -1.61 -10.88
C LYS A 278 6.59 -0.78 -10.10
N LEU A 279 7.69 -1.38 -9.65
CA LEU A 279 8.73 -0.68 -8.90
C LEU A 279 9.53 0.31 -9.76
N LEU A 280 9.84 -0.03 -11.01
CA LEU A 280 10.54 0.88 -11.93
C LEU A 280 9.68 2.10 -12.27
N TYR A 281 8.40 1.90 -12.59
CA TYR A 281 7.46 3.01 -12.81
C TYR A 281 7.32 3.89 -11.57
N TYR A 282 7.21 3.30 -10.38
CA TYR A 282 7.20 4.07 -9.14
C TYR A 282 8.48 4.92 -8.96
N MET A 283 9.66 4.41 -9.36
CA MET A 283 10.91 5.18 -9.30
C MET A 283 10.88 6.43 -10.22
N GLU A 284 10.20 6.36 -11.36
CA GLU A 284 9.95 7.52 -12.22
C GLU A 284 8.88 8.44 -11.62
N ASP A 285 7.69 7.90 -11.33
CA ASP A 285 6.51 8.67 -10.91
C ASP A 285 6.79 9.51 -9.66
N ARG A 286 7.53 8.95 -8.68
CA ARG A 286 7.88 9.67 -7.43
C ARG A 286 8.70 10.95 -7.64
N ARG A 287 9.36 11.13 -8.80
CA ARG A 287 10.10 12.36 -9.13
C ARG A 287 9.16 13.53 -9.46
N HIS A 288 7.92 13.18 -9.81
CA HIS A 288 6.89 14.10 -10.25
C HIS A 288 5.78 14.29 -9.21
N MET A 289 5.90 13.62 -8.06
CA MET A 289 4.99 13.76 -6.93
C MET A 289 5.46 14.84 -5.96
N ALA A 290 4.53 15.59 -5.39
CA ALA A 290 4.80 16.49 -4.28
C ALA A 290 5.19 15.70 -3.01
N ARG A 291 5.87 16.36 -2.06
CA ARG A 291 6.23 15.78 -0.74
C ARG A 291 7.24 14.62 -0.77
N THR A 292 7.79 14.28 -1.92
CA THR A 292 8.74 13.17 -2.10
C THR A 292 9.96 13.28 -1.21
N ALA A 293 10.53 14.47 -1.05
CA ALA A 293 11.73 14.68 -0.23
C ALA A 293 11.48 14.34 1.25
N ALA A 294 10.38 14.84 1.84
CA ALA A 294 10.02 14.57 3.24
C ALA A 294 9.70 13.09 3.48
N HIS A 295 8.95 12.45 2.55
CA HIS A 295 8.65 11.04 2.59
C HIS A 295 9.92 10.19 2.54
N ARG A 296 10.83 10.44 1.61
CA ARG A 296 12.09 9.71 1.47
C ARG A 296 13.05 9.94 2.63
N TRP A 297 13.13 11.15 3.16
CA TRP A 297 14.03 11.47 4.26
C TRP A 297 13.76 10.60 5.49
N ARG A 298 12.51 10.49 5.90
CA ARG A 298 12.12 9.65 7.06
C ARG A 298 12.44 8.18 6.84
N HIS A 299 12.08 7.64 5.68
CA HIS A 299 12.40 6.26 5.33
C HIS A 299 13.92 6.02 5.32
N ASN A 300 14.67 6.89 4.67
CA ASN A 300 16.12 6.75 4.57
C ASN A 300 16.79 6.87 5.94
N LEU A 301 16.34 7.80 6.80
CA LEU A 301 16.85 7.93 8.17
C LEU A 301 16.66 6.63 8.96
N ALA A 302 15.46 6.05 8.94
CA ALA A 302 15.16 4.80 9.64
C ALA A 302 16.05 3.64 9.15
N GLN A 303 16.21 3.50 7.83
CA GLN A 303 17.07 2.47 7.24
C GLN A 303 18.56 2.71 7.53
N THR A 304 19.03 3.95 7.49
CA THR A 304 20.40 4.31 7.83
C THR A 304 20.71 4.00 9.28
N LEU A 305 19.86 4.38 10.22
CA LEU A 305 20.05 4.11 11.65
C LEU A 305 20.08 2.61 11.95
N LEU A 306 19.20 1.83 11.31
CA LEU A 306 19.19 0.38 11.47
C LEU A 306 20.50 -0.24 10.99
N HIS A 307 20.94 0.07 9.76
CA HIS A 307 22.17 -0.51 9.20
C HIS A 307 23.41 -0.04 9.95
N LEU A 308 23.46 1.25 10.31
CA LEU A 308 24.57 1.82 11.08
C LEU A 308 24.67 1.16 12.46
N SER A 309 23.55 0.93 13.15
CA SER A 309 23.55 0.25 14.45
C SER A 309 24.08 -1.19 14.36
N VAL A 310 23.62 -1.94 13.34
CA VAL A 310 24.10 -3.33 13.14
C VAL A 310 25.58 -3.36 12.79
N VAL A 311 26.05 -2.50 11.89
CA VAL A 311 27.47 -2.41 11.51
C VAL A 311 28.33 -2.01 12.70
N ALA A 312 27.89 -1.01 13.48
CA ALA A 312 28.61 -0.58 14.68
C ALA A 312 28.71 -1.68 15.75
N LEU A 313 27.63 -2.44 15.97
CA LEU A 313 27.64 -3.57 16.90
C LEU A 313 28.60 -4.67 16.43
N LEU A 314 28.56 -5.06 15.16
CA LEU A 314 29.48 -6.08 14.62
C LEU A 314 30.93 -5.61 14.65
N ALA A 315 31.20 -4.35 14.32
CA ALA A 315 32.56 -3.76 14.43
C ALA A 315 33.06 -3.74 15.87
N SER A 316 32.18 -3.44 16.84
CA SER A 316 32.52 -3.45 18.25
C SER A 316 32.85 -4.85 18.80
N VAL A 317 32.12 -5.88 18.30
CA VAL A 317 32.47 -7.27 18.60
C VAL A 317 33.86 -7.60 18.06
N LEU A 318 34.13 -7.27 16.79
CA LEU A 318 35.44 -7.55 16.17
C LEU A 318 36.59 -6.82 16.89
N LEU A 319 36.45 -5.52 17.08
CA LEU A 319 37.46 -4.69 17.77
C LEU A 319 37.65 -5.13 19.22
N GLY A 320 36.58 -5.45 19.93
CA GLY A 320 36.65 -5.96 21.31
C GLY A 320 37.39 -7.30 21.41
N CYS A 321 37.19 -8.19 20.47
CA CYS A 321 37.94 -9.45 20.36
C CYS A 321 39.44 -9.19 20.11
N LEU A 322 39.77 -8.29 19.15
CA LEU A 322 41.16 -7.97 18.80
C LEU A 322 41.93 -7.26 19.94
N THR A 323 41.21 -6.47 20.73
CA THR A 323 41.78 -5.71 21.86
C THR A 323 41.58 -6.37 23.23
N ALA A 324 41.08 -7.61 23.27
CA ALA A 324 40.74 -8.36 24.48
C ALA A 324 39.78 -7.65 25.46
N ARG A 325 38.91 -6.75 24.96
CA ARG A 325 37.90 -6.01 25.73
C ARG A 325 36.60 -6.80 25.82
N TRP A 326 36.60 -7.88 26.57
CA TRP A 326 35.50 -8.85 26.63
C TRP A 326 34.16 -8.29 27.14
N ILE A 327 34.19 -7.24 27.97
CA ILE A 327 32.98 -6.55 28.44
C ILE A 327 32.28 -5.85 27.26
N LEU A 328 33.04 -5.15 26.41
CA LEU A 328 32.52 -4.51 25.22
C LEU A 328 31.91 -5.55 24.23
N VAL A 329 32.61 -6.70 24.08
CA VAL A 329 32.09 -7.81 23.25
C VAL A 329 30.77 -8.32 23.80
N ALA A 330 30.70 -8.66 25.09
CA ALA A 330 29.48 -9.16 25.72
C ALA A 330 28.32 -8.16 25.59
N TRP A 331 28.61 -6.87 25.84
CA TRP A 331 27.61 -5.81 25.69
C TRP A 331 27.12 -5.65 24.24
N ALA A 332 28.01 -5.63 23.26
CA ALA A 332 27.65 -5.52 21.85
C ALA A 332 26.85 -6.74 21.37
N VAL A 333 27.20 -7.96 21.80
CA VAL A 333 26.42 -9.18 21.48
C VAL A 333 25.04 -9.13 22.12
N LEU A 334 24.93 -8.69 23.38
CA LEU A 334 23.65 -8.54 24.08
C LEU A 334 22.76 -7.52 23.36
N LEU A 335 23.32 -6.37 22.99
CA LEU A 335 22.58 -5.34 22.25
C LEU A 335 22.14 -5.83 20.84
N LEU A 336 22.97 -6.61 20.16
CA LEU A 336 22.63 -7.21 18.86
C LEU A 336 21.48 -8.20 19.02
N ALA A 337 21.57 -9.11 19.99
CA ALA A 337 20.49 -10.07 20.27
C ALA A 337 19.18 -9.37 20.65
N ALA A 338 19.27 -8.34 21.52
CA ALA A 338 18.12 -7.51 21.89
C ALA A 338 17.52 -6.77 20.68
N THR A 339 18.36 -6.22 19.79
CA THR A 339 17.91 -5.55 18.55
C THR A 339 17.15 -6.51 17.65
N VAL A 340 17.71 -7.69 17.38
CA VAL A 340 17.07 -8.71 16.54
C VAL A 340 15.76 -9.18 17.17
N GLY A 341 15.76 -9.53 18.46
CA GLY A 341 14.59 -10.04 19.17
C GLY A 341 13.47 -9.00 19.26
N LEU A 342 13.80 -7.77 19.68
CA LEU A 342 12.82 -6.71 19.85
C LEU A 342 12.20 -6.28 18.51
N ARG A 343 13.01 -6.07 17.47
CA ARG A 343 12.51 -5.70 16.14
C ARG A 343 11.66 -6.82 15.53
N THR A 344 12.09 -8.08 15.64
CA THR A 344 11.29 -9.22 15.20
C THR A 344 9.93 -9.26 15.91
N TRP A 345 9.90 -9.06 17.24
CA TRP A 345 8.66 -9.04 18.01
C TRP A 345 7.74 -7.87 17.62
N ILE A 346 8.30 -6.65 17.47
CA ILE A 346 7.57 -5.46 17.04
C ILE A 346 6.96 -5.68 15.64
N CYS A 347 7.77 -6.21 14.71
CA CYS A 347 7.34 -6.50 13.34
C CYS A 347 6.23 -7.55 13.31
N LEU A 348 6.39 -8.69 14.01
CA LEU A 348 5.35 -9.72 14.13
C LEU A 348 4.02 -9.16 14.64
N ARG A 349 4.08 -8.36 15.70
CA ARG A 349 2.89 -7.73 16.27
C ARG A 349 2.18 -6.81 15.27
N ALA A 350 2.95 -6.06 14.49
CA ALA A 350 2.41 -5.16 13.48
C ALA A 350 1.82 -5.93 12.29
N LEU A 351 2.49 -6.95 11.78
CA LEU A 351 2.01 -7.77 10.66
C LEU A 351 0.72 -8.52 11.03
N ARG A 352 0.66 -9.12 12.21
CA ARG A 352 -0.56 -9.78 12.70
C ARG A 352 -1.75 -8.83 12.79
N SER A 353 -1.53 -7.54 13.10
CA SER A 353 -2.62 -6.55 13.08
C SER A 353 -3.11 -6.19 11.67
N MET A 354 -2.45 -6.69 10.63
CA MET A 354 -2.79 -6.53 9.21
C MET A 354 -3.18 -7.86 8.56
N ASP A 355 -3.44 -8.90 9.35
CA ASP A 355 -3.73 -10.28 8.90
C ASP A 355 -2.65 -10.85 7.97
N GLU A 356 -1.40 -10.44 8.21
CA GLU A 356 -0.25 -10.92 7.45
C GLU A 356 0.57 -11.86 8.32
N ASP A 357 0.60 -13.14 7.95
CA ASP A 357 1.40 -14.15 8.65
C ASP A 357 2.74 -14.37 7.95
N GLN A 358 3.81 -14.22 8.72
CA GLN A 358 5.19 -14.35 8.24
C GLN A 358 6.06 -15.08 9.28
N PRO A 359 7.00 -15.93 8.85
CA PRO A 359 7.89 -16.63 9.77
C PRO A 359 8.83 -15.67 10.49
N ALA A 360 8.79 -15.67 11.82
CA ALA A 360 9.58 -14.79 12.70
C ALA A 360 11.07 -14.76 12.35
N SER A 361 11.64 -15.94 12.03
CA SER A 361 13.07 -16.09 11.72
C SER A 361 13.55 -15.29 10.51
N ARG A 362 12.64 -14.84 9.62
CA ARG A 362 12.98 -14.11 8.40
C ARG A 362 12.75 -12.61 8.51
N LEU A 363 11.99 -12.12 9.49
CA LEU A 363 11.53 -10.74 9.54
C LEU A 363 12.69 -9.74 9.63
N PHE A 364 13.61 -9.95 10.55
CA PHE A 364 14.80 -9.08 10.68
C PHE A 364 15.63 -9.07 9.39
N LEU A 365 15.79 -10.22 8.73
CA LEU A 365 16.48 -10.30 7.45
C LEU A 365 15.72 -9.56 6.34
N TYR A 366 14.38 -9.58 6.35
CA TYR A 366 13.58 -8.80 5.41
C TYR A 366 13.73 -7.29 5.63
N GLU A 367 13.79 -6.82 6.87
CA GLU A 367 14.09 -5.41 7.16
C GLU A 367 15.49 -5.01 6.65
N MET A 368 16.51 -5.82 6.90
CA MET A 368 17.85 -5.58 6.37
C MET A 368 17.89 -5.62 4.84
N ARG A 369 17.08 -6.46 4.22
CA ARG A 369 16.96 -6.55 2.74
C ARG A 369 16.34 -5.32 2.11
N LEU A 370 15.52 -4.53 2.81
CA LEU A 370 14.81 -3.37 2.24
C LEU A 370 15.78 -2.38 1.58
N LEU A 371 16.85 -2.00 2.28
CA LEU A 371 17.86 -1.06 1.74
C LEU A 371 18.45 -1.56 0.43
N TRP A 372 18.91 -2.82 0.42
CA TRP A 372 19.53 -3.44 -0.75
C TRP A 372 18.54 -3.61 -1.90
N HIS A 373 17.29 -3.91 -1.58
CA HIS A 373 16.22 -4.01 -2.57
C HIS A 373 15.99 -2.67 -3.28
N TYR A 374 15.82 -1.58 -2.52
CA TYR A 374 15.64 -0.26 -3.10
C TYR A 374 16.89 0.24 -3.84
N LEU A 375 18.09 -0.04 -3.35
CA LEU A 375 19.33 0.28 -4.03
C LEU A 375 19.45 -0.45 -5.37
N ALA A 376 19.14 -1.75 -5.41
CA ALA A 376 19.17 -2.55 -6.63
C ALA A 376 18.16 -2.00 -7.68
N PHE A 377 16.95 -1.60 -7.25
CA PHE A 377 15.98 -0.96 -8.14
C PHE A 377 16.41 0.43 -8.59
N HIS A 378 17.07 1.19 -7.73
CA HIS A 378 17.63 2.49 -8.11
C HIS A 378 18.68 2.34 -9.24
N VAL A 379 19.59 1.38 -9.13
CA VAL A 379 20.56 1.08 -10.17
C VAL A 379 19.86 0.62 -11.47
N ARG A 380 18.88 -0.28 -11.37
CA ARG A 380 18.09 -0.73 -12.53
C ARG A 380 17.36 0.41 -13.21
N TYR A 381 16.76 1.31 -12.44
CA TYR A 381 16.06 2.48 -12.95
C TYR A 381 17.00 3.41 -13.72
N HIS A 382 18.23 3.63 -13.23
CA HIS A 382 19.22 4.45 -13.95
C HIS A 382 19.71 3.81 -15.27
N ARG A 383 19.64 2.49 -15.38
CA ARG A 383 19.97 1.75 -16.59
C ARG A 383 18.79 1.56 -17.55
N ALA A 384 17.56 1.84 -17.11
CA ALA A 384 16.36 1.72 -17.91
C ALA A 384 16.25 2.86 -18.94
N ASN A 385 15.66 2.56 -20.10
CA ASN A 385 15.32 3.58 -21.07
C ASN A 385 14.20 4.47 -20.53
N LYS A 386 14.41 5.78 -20.48
CA LYS A 386 13.45 6.75 -19.93
C LYS A 386 12.21 6.91 -20.80
N ASP A 387 12.31 6.65 -22.09
CA ASP A 387 11.19 6.71 -23.02
C ASP A 387 10.13 5.64 -22.75
N ASP A 388 10.50 4.56 -22.03
CA ASP A 388 9.55 3.51 -21.66
C ASP A 388 8.56 3.93 -20.57
N PHE A 389 8.79 5.07 -19.90
CA PHE A 389 7.93 5.59 -18.82
C PHE A 389 6.91 6.64 -19.29
N ILE A 390 6.97 7.08 -20.53
CA ILE A 390 6.09 8.09 -21.11
C ILE A 390 5.25 7.54 -22.26
N THR A 391 4.08 8.15 -22.47
CA THR A 391 3.10 7.68 -23.50
C THR A 391 3.46 8.11 -24.93
N HIS A 392 4.22 9.18 -25.06
CA HIS A 392 4.57 9.71 -26.38
C HIS A 392 6.01 9.32 -26.71
N LYS A 393 6.16 8.28 -27.52
CA LYS A 393 7.34 8.10 -28.33
C LYS A 393 7.12 8.95 -29.58
N ILE A 394 7.76 10.10 -29.62
CA ILE A 394 7.82 10.95 -30.82
C ILE A 394 8.77 10.27 -31.82
#